data_9e9bcaa62dafb0434068281ee0940abf
#
_entry.id   9e9bcaa62dafb0434068281ee0940abf
#
_cell.length_a   1.000
_cell.length_b   1.000
_cell.length_c   1.000
_cell.angle_alpha   90.00
_cell.angle_beta   90.00
_cell.angle_gamma   90.00
#
_symmetry.space_group_name_H-M   'P 1'
#
loop_
_entity.id
_entity.type
_entity.pdbx_description
1 polymer ?
#
loop_
_entity_poly.entity_id
_entity_poly.type
_entity_poly.pdbx_seq_one_letter_code
_entity_poly.pdbx_strand_id
1 'polypeptide(L)'
;MERAIAHMDLDTFFVSCERLRDSVLENQPVIIGGGDRGVVASCSYEARKFGVRSAMPLRMALRLCPEAQVIKGDMEYYSKMSHLVTEIIQEKVPVMEKASVDEFYLDLSGMDKFFGCYQWTTEIAEAVKKNTGLPISFALSTNKTVSKIGTGEAKPAGKLELKPLAIQPFLNPLSVRKIPMVGDVTFELLSRLGYKLGLEFFFSIFSLDAGGNISCKTSRFTFIKRVPSLIEGITFCLISL
;
A
#
# COMPACT_ATOMS: atom_id res chain seq x y z
N MET A 1 1.71 19.46 -17.70
CA MET A 1 0.66 19.09 -16.74
C MET A 1 1.32 18.18 -15.72
N GLU A 2 1.27 18.51 -14.45
CA GLU A 2 1.90 17.69 -13.41
C GLU A 2 1.07 16.42 -13.19
N ARG A 3 1.71 15.26 -13.05
CA ARG A 3 0.99 14.00 -12.79
C ARG A 3 0.48 13.98 -11.35
N ALA A 4 -0.74 13.48 -11.17
CA ALA A 4 -1.39 13.35 -9.87
C ALA A 4 -1.96 11.94 -9.72
N ILE A 5 -1.20 11.07 -9.10
CA ILE A 5 -1.55 9.66 -8.89
C ILE A 5 -1.87 9.44 -7.41
N ALA A 6 -3.10 9.04 -7.12
CA ALA A 6 -3.48 8.62 -5.78
C ALA A 6 -3.41 7.09 -5.66
N HIS A 7 -2.87 6.60 -4.56
CA HIS A 7 -3.02 5.22 -4.12
C HIS A 7 -3.93 5.18 -2.92
N MET A 8 -4.97 4.36 -2.97
CA MET A 8 -5.95 4.12 -1.90
C MET A 8 -5.88 2.67 -1.45
N ASP A 9 -6.02 2.43 -0.14
CA ASP A 9 -5.92 1.09 0.45
C ASP A 9 -6.86 1.00 1.66
N LEU A 10 -7.74 0.00 1.65
CA LEU A 10 -8.68 -0.28 2.74
C LEU A 10 -7.93 -0.83 3.95
N ASP A 11 -8.06 -0.16 5.09
CA ASP A 11 -7.30 -0.52 6.29
C ASP A 11 -7.78 -1.84 6.89
N THR A 12 -6.84 -2.80 7.04
CA THR A 12 -7.14 -4.14 7.58
C THR A 12 -8.42 -4.75 7.00
N PHE A 13 -8.58 -4.67 5.68
CA PHE A 13 -9.83 -4.85 4.94
C PHE A 13 -10.70 -6.00 5.46
N PHE A 14 -10.16 -7.23 5.54
CA PHE A 14 -10.95 -8.38 5.99
C PHE A 14 -11.43 -8.23 7.44
N VAL A 15 -10.57 -7.72 8.33
CA VAL A 15 -10.95 -7.45 9.72
C VAL A 15 -12.03 -6.38 9.80
N SER A 16 -11.88 -5.31 9.01
CA SER A 16 -12.87 -4.23 8.95
C SER A 16 -14.23 -4.72 8.44
N CYS A 17 -14.24 -5.63 7.46
CA CYS A 17 -15.47 -6.29 7.01
C CYS A 17 -16.16 -7.10 8.12
N GLU A 18 -15.39 -7.85 8.93
CA GLU A 18 -15.98 -8.61 10.04
C GLU A 18 -16.48 -7.68 11.16
N ARG A 19 -15.79 -6.57 11.44
CA ARG A 19 -16.23 -5.55 12.41
C ARG A 19 -17.56 -4.89 11.99
N LEU A 20 -17.83 -4.75 10.70
CA LEU A 20 -19.13 -4.27 10.22
C LEU A 20 -20.28 -5.26 10.50
N ARG A 21 -19.97 -6.56 10.59
CA ARG A 21 -20.93 -7.62 10.91
C ARG A 21 -21.12 -7.84 12.40
N ASP A 22 -20.04 -7.66 13.16
CA ASP A 22 -20.01 -7.87 14.60
C ASP A 22 -19.20 -6.77 15.31
N SER A 23 -19.89 -5.83 15.94
CA SER A 23 -19.29 -4.72 16.65
C SER A 23 -18.51 -5.15 17.93
N VAL A 24 -18.71 -6.37 18.44
CA VAL A 24 -17.94 -6.92 19.57
C VAL A 24 -16.45 -7.02 19.22
N LEU A 25 -16.12 -7.14 17.93
CA LEU A 25 -14.74 -7.21 17.43
C LEU A 25 -14.02 -5.85 17.43
N GLU A 26 -14.72 -4.75 17.73
CA GLU A 26 -14.10 -3.42 17.80
C GLU A 26 -13.05 -3.37 18.90
N ASN A 27 -11.88 -2.82 18.56
CA ASN A 27 -10.73 -2.69 19.46
C ASN A 27 -10.19 -4.01 20.02
N GLN A 28 -10.64 -5.16 19.51
CA GLN A 28 -10.14 -6.47 19.90
C GLN A 28 -9.02 -6.93 18.96
N PRO A 29 -8.05 -7.73 19.46
CA PRO A 29 -7.12 -8.41 18.58
C PRO A 29 -7.86 -9.50 17.78
N VAL A 30 -7.94 -9.30 16.45
CA VAL A 30 -8.64 -10.19 15.52
C VAL A 30 -7.66 -10.72 14.48
N ILE A 31 -7.79 -11.99 14.17
CA ILE A 31 -7.03 -12.69 13.12
C ILE A 31 -8.02 -13.33 12.16
N ILE A 32 -7.91 -12.98 10.89
CA ILE A 32 -8.63 -13.66 9.82
C ILE A 32 -7.75 -14.79 9.32
N GLY A 33 -8.25 -16.01 9.45
CA GLY A 33 -7.53 -17.24 9.08
C GLY A 33 -8.36 -18.46 9.41
N GLY A 34 -7.88 -19.64 9.10
CA GLY A 34 -8.65 -20.84 9.42
C GLY A 34 -7.84 -22.14 9.26
N GLY A 35 -8.32 -23.16 9.99
CA GLY A 35 -7.74 -24.50 9.98
C GLY A 35 -6.45 -24.64 10.80
N ASP A 36 -6.17 -25.85 11.30
CA ASP A 36 -5.03 -26.16 12.18
C ASP A 36 -3.66 -25.89 11.55
N ARG A 37 -3.58 -25.93 10.22
CA ARG A 37 -2.36 -25.67 9.43
C ARG A 37 -2.46 -24.38 8.62
N GLY A 38 -3.44 -23.53 8.96
CA GLY A 38 -3.71 -22.28 8.25
C GLY A 38 -2.66 -21.21 8.51
N VAL A 39 -2.74 -20.17 7.70
CA VAL A 39 -1.95 -18.93 7.84
C VAL A 39 -2.88 -17.76 8.14
N VAL A 40 -2.31 -16.72 8.71
CA VAL A 40 -2.97 -15.43 8.89
C VAL A 40 -3.18 -14.78 7.53
N ALA A 41 -4.44 -14.66 7.09
CA ALA A 41 -4.78 -13.93 5.87
C ALA A 41 -4.72 -12.42 6.11
N SER A 42 -5.30 -11.95 7.24
CA SER A 42 -5.25 -10.56 7.69
C SER A 42 -5.31 -10.53 9.22
N CYS A 43 -4.86 -9.42 9.83
CA CYS A 43 -4.95 -9.23 11.26
C CYS A 43 -5.17 -7.76 11.61
N SER A 44 -5.86 -7.53 12.73
CA SER A 44 -6.14 -6.19 13.25
C SER A 44 -4.87 -5.47 13.70
N TYR A 45 -4.95 -4.15 13.85
CA TYR A 45 -3.83 -3.36 14.37
C TYR A 45 -3.50 -3.74 15.81
N GLU A 46 -4.49 -4.15 16.60
CA GLU A 46 -4.32 -4.66 17.96
C GLU A 46 -3.45 -5.93 17.95
N ALA A 47 -3.79 -6.91 17.11
CA ALA A 47 -2.99 -8.12 16.97
C ALA A 47 -1.56 -7.83 16.41
N ARG A 48 -1.41 -6.84 15.53
CA ARG A 48 -0.09 -6.42 15.01
C ARG A 48 0.84 -5.89 16.09
N LYS A 49 0.32 -5.30 17.18
CA LYS A 49 1.12 -4.84 18.33
C LYS A 49 1.84 -5.99 19.04
N PHE A 50 1.27 -7.18 19.03
CA PHE A 50 1.89 -8.42 19.55
C PHE A 50 2.85 -9.09 18.55
N GLY A 51 3.05 -8.49 17.38
CA GLY A 51 3.95 -9.03 16.36
C GLY A 51 3.28 -9.97 15.34
N VAL A 52 1.96 -10.13 15.38
CA VAL A 52 1.22 -10.91 14.38
C VAL A 52 1.29 -10.21 13.01
N ARG A 53 1.51 -11.00 11.94
CA ARG A 53 1.61 -10.51 10.56
C ARG A 53 0.88 -11.46 9.61
N SER A 54 0.43 -10.93 8.47
CA SER A 54 -0.10 -11.74 7.36
C SER A 54 0.96 -12.76 6.89
N ALA A 55 0.50 -13.87 6.35
CA ALA A 55 1.27 -15.04 5.96
C ALA A 55 1.95 -15.82 7.12
N MET A 56 1.87 -15.34 8.36
CA MET A 56 2.38 -16.08 9.52
C MET A 56 1.55 -17.35 9.77
N PRO A 57 2.17 -18.51 10.14
CA PRO A 57 1.43 -19.67 10.58
C PRO A 57 0.50 -19.35 11.76
N LEU A 58 -0.76 -19.75 11.69
CA LEU A 58 -1.77 -19.41 12.70
C LEU A 58 -1.36 -19.83 14.13
N ARG A 59 -0.73 -21.02 14.27
CA ARG A 59 -0.20 -21.48 15.57
C ARG A 59 0.85 -20.53 16.15
N MET A 60 1.69 -19.91 15.31
CA MET A 60 2.67 -18.94 15.75
C MET A 60 1.99 -17.62 16.15
N ALA A 61 1.01 -17.18 15.39
CA ALA A 61 0.24 -15.98 15.68
C ALA A 61 -0.47 -16.09 17.03
N LEU A 62 -1.10 -17.23 17.33
CA LEU A 62 -1.75 -17.48 18.63
C LEU A 62 -0.79 -17.63 19.81
N ARG A 63 0.49 -17.98 19.58
CA ARG A 63 1.51 -17.91 20.62
C ARG A 63 1.90 -16.46 20.95
N LEU A 64 1.90 -15.58 19.94
CA LEU A 64 2.20 -14.16 20.13
C LEU A 64 1.04 -13.38 20.73
N CYS A 65 -0.19 -13.73 20.37
CA CYS A 65 -1.41 -13.09 20.83
C CYS A 65 -2.46 -14.16 21.17
N PRO A 66 -2.39 -14.79 22.38
CA PRO A 66 -3.30 -15.87 22.78
C PRO A 66 -4.76 -15.43 22.88
N GLU A 67 -4.99 -14.14 23.16
CA GLU A 67 -6.31 -13.53 23.31
C GLU A 67 -6.97 -13.19 21.97
N ALA A 68 -6.27 -13.36 20.84
CA ALA A 68 -6.80 -12.99 19.54
C ALA A 68 -8.00 -13.88 19.15
N GLN A 69 -9.07 -13.21 18.71
CA GLN A 69 -10.22 -13.91 18.12
C GLN A 69 -9.89 -14.34 16.71
N VAL A 70 -9.96 -15.64 16.45
CA VAL A 70 -9.72 -16.20 15.11
C VAL A 70 -11.04 -16.37 14.39
N ILE A 71 -11.17 -15.72 13.24
CA ILE A 71 -12.36 -15.77 12.39
C ILE A 71 -12.00 -16.40 11.07
N LYS A 72 -12.82 -17.36 10.63
CA LYS A 72 -12.71 -17.93 9.29
C LYS A 72 -13.18 -16.89 8.27
N GLY A 73 -12.31 -16.54 7.31
CA GLY A 73 -12.62 -15.54 6.30
C GLY A 73 -13.80 -15.93 5.40
N ASP A 74 -14.64 -14.96 5.09
CA ASP A 74 -15.77 -15.04 4.16
C ASP A 74 -15.42 -14.32 2.86
N MET A 75 -14.77 -15.05 1.94
CA MET A 75 -14.29 -14.47 0.67
C MET A 75 -15.41 -13.95 -0.23
N GLU A 76 -16.59 -14.53 -0.14
CA GLU A 76 -17.75 -14.05 -0.90
C GLU A 76 -18.21 -12.68 -0.41
N TYR A 77 -18.31 -12.52 0.89
CA TYR A 77 -18.65 -11.25 1.51
C TYR A 77 -17.57 -10.17 1.22
N TYR A 78 -16.30 -10.52 1.37
CA TYR A 78 -15.21 -9.58 1.07
C TYR A 78 -15.20 -9.16 -0.39
N SER A 79 -15.48 -10.08 -1.31
CA SER A 79 -15.61 -9.76 -2.74
C SER A 79 -16.75 -8.79 -3.01
N LYS A 80 -17.91 -8.97 -2.38
CA LYS A 80 -19.05 -8.05 -2.48
C LYS A 80 -18.69 -6.66 -1.96
N MET A 81 -18.04 -6.56 -0.80
CA MET A 81 -17.60 -5.29 -0.23
C MET A 81 -16.56 -4.58 -1.09
N SER A 82 -15.59 -5.34 -1.62
CA SER A 82 -14.60 -4.83 -2.57
C SER A 82 -15.24 -4.30 -3.85
N HIS A 83 -16.29 -4.96 -4.35
CA HIS A 83 -17.02 -4.52 -5.55
C HIS A 83 -17.75 -3.21 -5.29
N LEU A 84 -18.44 -3.10 -4.17
CA LEU A 84 -19.14 -1.88 -3.76
C LEU A 84 -18.17 -0.69 -3.66
N VAL A 85 -17.00 -0.87 -3.03
CA VAL A 85 -15.97 0.17 -2.98
C VAL A 85 -15.49 0.54 -4.38
N THR A 86 -15.31 -0.47 -5.25
CA THR A 86 -14.87 -0.24 -6.63
C THR A 86 -15.85 0.64 -7.39
N GLU A 87 -17.15 0.37 -7.31
CA GLU A 87 -18.21 1.18 -7.94
C GLU A 87 -18.19 2.62 -7.45
N ILE A 88 -18.12 2.83 -6.11
CA ILE A 88 -18.10 4.18 -5.51
C ILE A 88 -16.91 4.99 -6.03
N ILE A 89 -15.72 4.37 -6.16
CA ILE A 89 -14.52 5.06 -6.65
C ILE A 89 -14.66 5.33 -8.15
N GLN A 90 -15.08 4.33 -8.93
CA GLN A 90 -15.16 4.40 -10.39
C GLN A 90 -16.14 5.49 -10.87
N GLU A 91 -17.22 5.75 -10.15
CA GLU A 91 -18.16 6.84 -10.45
C GLU A 91 -17.53 8.24 -10.33
N LYS A 92 -16.41 8.37 -9.61
CA LYS A 92 -15.81 9.66 -9.25
C LYS A 92 -14.51 9.99 -9.99
N VAL A 93 -13.94 9.02 -10.69
CA VAL A 93 -12.63 9.19 -11.35
C VAL A 93 -12.67 8.73 -12.80
N PRO A 94 -11.97 9.44 -13.72
CA PRO A 94 -11.93 9.05 -15.13
C PRO A 94 -11.09 7.80 -15.37
N VAL A 95 -10.02 7.61 -14.60
CA VAL A 95 -9.09 6.48 -14.76
C VAL A 95 -8.77 5.88 -13.40
N MET A 96 -9.08 4.60 -13.27
CA MET A 96 -8.80 3.81 -12.08
C MET A 96 -8.19 2.46 -12.48
N GLU A 97 -7.19 2.03 -11.72
CA GLU A 97 -6.67 0.67 -11.76
C GLU A 97 -6.89 0.00 -10.40
N LYS A 98 -7.61 -1.11 -10.41
CA LYS A 98 -7.79 -1.97 -9.24
C LYS A 98 -6.61 -2.93 -9.16
N ALA A 99 -5.70 -2.69 -8.22
CA ALA A 99 -4.50 -3.51 -8.04
C ALA A 99 -4.76 -4.80 -7.25
N SER A 100 -5.71 -4.76 -6.29
CA SER A 100 -6.13 -5.92 -5.50
C SER A 100 -7.59 -5.77 -5.04
N VAL A 101 -8.04 -6.63 -4.12
CA VAL A 101 -9.39 -6.54 -3.52
C VAL A 101 -9.58 -5.29 -2.65
N ASP A 102 -8.49 -4.69 -2.19
CA ASP A 102 -8.43 -3.59 -1.23
C ASP A 102 -7.55 -2.41 -1.66
N GLU A 103 -6.86 -2.50 -2.83
CA GLU A 103 -5.95 -1.46 -3.32
C GLU A 103 -6.38 -0.91 -4.68
N PHE A 104 -6.31 0.42 -4.81
CA PHE A 104 -6.71 1.16 -6.02
C PHE A 104 -5.70 2.25 -6.34
N TYR A 105 -5.39 2.41 -7.62
CA TYR A 105 -4.68 3.58 -8.16
C TYR A 105 -5.61 4.43 -8.97
N LEU A 106 -5.56 5.74 -8.75
CA LEU A 106 -6.40 6.73 -9.42
C LEU A 106 -5.48 7.72 -10.14
N ASP A 107 -5.71 7.92 -11.43
CA ASP A 107 -5.05 8.99 -12.17
C ASP A 107 -5.97 10.23 -12.17
N LEU A 108 -5.55 11.22 -11.42
CA LEU A 108 -6.24 12.51 -11.27
C LEU A 108 -5.54 13.63 -12.03
N SER A 109 -4.60 13.28 -12.91
CA SER A 109 -3.82 14.26 -13.67
C SER A 109 -4.72 15.16 -14.51
N GLY A 110 -4.54 16.47 -14.37
CA GLY A 110 -5.34 17.49 -15.06
C GLY A 110 -6.65 17.86 -14.37
N MET A 111 -7.04 17.19 -13.28
CA MET A 111 -8.24 17.55 -12.50
C MET A 111 -8.02 18.78 -11.62
N ASP A 112 -6.76 19.20 -11.39
CA ASP A 112 -6.43 20.43 -10.63
C ASP A 112 -7.09 21.69 -11.16
N LYS A 113 -7.47 21.70 -12.46
CA LYS A 113 -8.17 22.83 -13.08
C LYS A 113 -9.60 23.01 -12.56
N PHE A 114 -10.19 21.95 -12.01
CA PHE A 114 -11.58 21.89 -11.58
C PHE A 114 -11.68 21.75 -10.07
N PHE A 115 -10.81 20.92 -9.49
CA PHE A 115 -10.78 20.58 -8.07
C PHE A 115 -9.31 20.44 -7.65
N GLY A 116 -9.01 20.71 -6.37
CA GLY A 116 -7.72 20.32 -5.83
C GLY A 116 -7.63 18.77 -5.76
N CYS A 117 -6.69 18.14 -6.45
CA CYS A 117 -6.60 16.67 -6.50
C CYS A 117 -6.57 16.02 -5.11
N TYR A 118 -5.90 16.64 -4.14
CA TYR A 118 -5.88 16.14 -2.75
C TYR A 118 -7.25 16.23 -2.08
N GLN A 119 -7.95 17.35 -2.25
CA GLN A 119 -9.30 17.51 -1.71
C GLN A 119 -10.26 16.50 -2.33
N TRP A 120 -10.21 16.34 -3.65
CA TRP A 120 -11.04 15.36 -4.36
C TRP A 120 -10.76 13.93 -3.90
N THR A 121 -9.50 13.55 -3.73
CA THR A 121 -9.12 12.25 -3.17
C THR A 121 -9.68 12.06 -1.76
N THR A 122 -9.67 13.12 -0.96
CA THR A 122 -10.28 13.12 0.38
C THR A 122 -11.77 12.87 0.32
N GLU A 123 -12.49 13.56 -0.57
CA GLU A 123 -13.93 13.39 -0.76
C GLU A 123 -14.29 11.98 -1.23
N ILE A 124 -13.47 11.37 -2.09
CA ILE A 124 -13.61 9.97 -2.50
C ILE A 124 -13.48 9.04 -1.29
N ALA A 125 -12.43 9.22 -0.47
CA ALA A 125 -12.20 8.41 0.72
C ALA A 125 -13.35 8.54 1.74
N GLU A 126 -13.87 9.74 1.93
CA GLU A 126 -15.02 9.99 2.79
C GLU A 126 -16.32 9.37 2.23
N ALA A 127 -16.51 9.41 0.92
CA ALA A 127 -17.64 8.74 0.28
C ALA A 127 -17.57 7.22 0.46
N VAL A 128 -16.39 6.60 0.29
CA VAL A 128 -16.20 5.17 0.57
C VAL A 128 -16.55 4.87 2.02
N LYS A 129 -15.97 5.59 2.98
CA LYS A 129 -16.24 5.39 4.41
C LYS A 129 -17.72 5.59 4.77
N LYS A 130 -18.36 6.62 4.22
CA LYS A 130 -19.79 6.93 4.48
C LYS A 130 -20.70 5.84 3.96
N ASN A 131 -20.46 5.31 2.76
CA ASN A 131 -21.36 4.36 2.12
C ASN A 131 -21.10 2.90 2.51
N THR A 132 -19.88 2.57 2.95
CA THR A 132 -19.50 1.19 3.27
C THR A 132 -19.14 0.95 4.73
N GLY A 133 -18.85 2.00 5.50
CA GLY A 133 -18.29 1.89 6.85
C GLY A 133 -16.81 1.51 6.89
N LEU A 134 -16.18 1.17 5.74
CA LEU A 134 -14.79 0.70 5.69
C LEU A 134 -13.81 1.86 5.83
N PRO A 135 -12.81 1.75 6.72
CA PRO A 135 -11.73 2.73 6.81
C PRO A 135 -10.79 2.58 5.61
N ILE A 136 -10.37 3.73 5.08
CA ILE A 136 -9.49 3.79 3.91
C ILE A 136 -8.40 4.83 4.14
N SER A 137 -7.17 4.48 3.79
CA SER A 137 -6.01 5.37 3.78
C SER A 137 -5.61 5.67 2.35
N PHE A 138 -5.02 6.86 2.11
CA PHE A 138 -4.50 7.19 0.81
C PHE A 138 -3.27 8.10 0.87
N ALA A 139 -2.49 8.06 -0.21
CA ALA A 139 -1.52 9.11 -0.52
C ALA A 139 -1.62 9.53 -2.00
N LEU A 140 -1.45 10.83 -2.22
CA LEU A 140 -1.39 11.47 -3.52
C LEU A 140 0.05 11.90 -3.81
N SER A 141 0.58 11.53 -4.98
CA SER A 141 1.91 11.96 -5.44
C SER A 141 1.99 11.93 -6.96
N THR A 142 3.20 12.04 -7.52
CA THR A 142 3.42 12.11 -8.98
C THR A 142 3.51 10.73 -9.64
N ASN A 143 3.61 9.64 -8.87
CA ASN A 143 3.72 8.29 -9.41
C ASN A 143 3.21 7.22 -8.43
N LYS A 144 2.90 6.04 -8.95
CA LYS A 144 2.34 4.90 -8.20
C LYS A 144 3.20 4.47 -7.01
N THR A 145 4.51 4.38 -7.19
CA THR A 145 5.43 3.86 -6.17
C THR A 145 5.46 4.76 -4.95
N VAL A 146 5.64 6.07 -5.16
CA VAL A 146 5.67 7.04 -4.06
C VAL A 146 4.31 7.11 -3.37
N SER A 147 3.21 7.09 -4.12
CA SER A 147 1.86 7.09 -3.56
C SER A 147 1.61 5.83 -2.71
N LYS A 148 2.03 4.64 -3.17
CA LYS A 148 1.89 3.40 -2.39
C LYS A 148 2.72 3.43 -1.11
N ILE A 149 3.98 3.88 -1.17
CA ILE A 149 4.82 4.05 0.03
C ILE A 149 4.16 5.04 0.98
N GLY A 150 3.70 6.18 0.46
CA GLY A 150 3.00 7.21 1.24
C GLY A 150 1.75 6.69 1.93
N THR A 151 0.91 5.90 1.24
CA THR A 151 -0.26 5.27 1.84
C THR A 151 0.14 4.33 2.98
N GLY A 152 1.20 3.54 2.79
CA GLY A 152 1.73 2.65 3.83
C GLY A 152 2.18 3.38 5.09
N GLU A 153 2.79 4.57 4.94
CA GLU A 153 3.22 5.41 6.07
C GLU A 153 2.06 6.21 6.68
N ALA A 154 1.02 6.49 5.91
CA ALA A 154 -0.16 7.21 6.41
C ALA A 154 -1.11 6.33 7.24
N LYS A 155 -1.09 5.00 7.10
CA LYS A 155 -1.97 4.06 7.83
C LYS A 155 -1.81 4.16 9.35
N PRO A 156 -2.90 4.02 10.13
CA PRO A 156 -4.30 3.78 9.75
C PRO A 156 -5.09 5.07 9.47
N ALA A 157 -6.11 4.98 8.63
CA ALA A 157 -7.08 6.03 8.29
C ALA A 157 -6.44 7.38 7.95
N GLY A 158 -5.21 7.33 7.42
CA GLY A 158 -4.39 8.50 7.16
C GLY A 158 -4.52 9.00 5.72
N LYS A 159 -4.19 10.28 5.55
CA LYS A 159 -4.25 10.99 4.28
C LYS A 159 -2.93 11.74 4.11
N LEU A 160 -2.25 11.57 2.99
CA LEU A 160 -0.95 12.17 2.73
C LEU A 160 -0.88 12.76 1.33
N GLU A 161 -0.33 13.97 1.21
CA GLU A 161 0.05 14.56 -0.07
C GLU A 161 1.57 14.72 -0.14
N LEU A 162 2.18 14.19 -1.19
CA LEU A 162 3.61 14.28 -1.46
C LEU A 162 3.85 15.03 -2.76
N LYS A 163 4.03 16.34 -2.65
CA LYS A 163 4.42 17.20 -3.77
C LYS A 163 5.83 16.87 -4.24
N PRO A 164 6.21 17.18 -5.50
CA PRO A 164 7.51 16.81 -6.06
C PRO A 164 8.70 17.12 -5.17
N LEU A 165 8.75 18.33 -4.60
CA LEU A 165 9.86 18.77 -3.71
C LEU A 165 9.90 18.02 -2.37
N ALA A 166 8.77 17.45 -1.93
CA ALA A 166 8.68 16.69 -0.68
C ALA A 166 9.02 15.21 -0.83
N ILE A 167 9.03 14.66 -2.06
CA ILE A 167 9.24 13.23 -2.31
C ILE A 167 10.60 12.78 -1.79
N GLN A 168 11.67 13.49 -2.13
CA GLN A 168 13.01 13.13 -1.73
C GLN A 168 13.22 13.18 -0.20
N PRO A 169 12.90 14.28 0.50
CA PRO A 169 12.97 14.33 1.95
C PRO A 169 12.14 13.24 2.64
N PHE A 170 10.98 12.89 2.08
CA PHE A 170 10.12 11.83 2.61
C PHE A 170 10.73 10.44 2.47
N LEU A 171 11.29 10.13 1.30
CA LEU A 171 11.87 8.80 1.04
C LEU A 171 13.22 8.58 1.73
N ASN A 172 14.00 9.63 1.98
CA ASN A 172 15.35 9.57 2.52
C ASN A 172 15.49 8.69 3.78
N PRO A 173 14.67 8.88 4.82
CA PRO A 173 14.81 8.14 6.06
C PRO A 173 14.20 6.74 6.01
N LEU A 174 13.43 6.41 4.96
CA LEU A 174 12.70 5.15 4.88
C LEU A 174 13.63 3.99 4.50
N SER A 175 13.39 2.85 5.13
CA SER A 175 14.07 1.61 4.74
C SER A 175 13.71 1.21 3.30
N VAL A 176 14.68 0.64 2.57
CA VAL A 176 14.44 0.04 1.24
C VAL A 176 13.36 -1.06 1.25
N ARG A 177 13.04 -1.63 2.40
CA ARG A 177 11.88 -2.55 2.56
C ARG A 177 10.54 -1.93 2.23
N LYS A 178 10.42 -0.60 2.29
CA LYS A 178 9.17 0.12 1.97
C LYS A 178 8.90 0.20 0.47
N ILE A 179 9.92 -0.08 -0.35
CA ILE A 179 9.78 -0.10 -1.80
C ILE A 179 8.94 -1.33 -2.18
N PRO A 180 7.85 -1.17 -2.94
CA PRO A 180 7.07 -2.29 -3.45
C PRO A 180 7.96 -3.34 -4.12
N MET A 181 7.62 -4.62 -3.96
CA MET A 181 8.37 -5.78 -4.46
C MET A 181 9.72 -6.06 -3.75
N VAL A 182 10.15 -5.26 -2.79
CA VAL A 182 11.32 -5.57 -1.97
C VAL A 182 10.91 -6.44 -0.77
N GLY A 183 10.95 -7.75 -0.97
CA GLY A 183 10.78 -8.76 0.09
C GLY A 183 12.05 -9.02 0.89
N ASP A 184 12.01 -9.98 1.82
CA ASP A 184 13.12 -10.27 2.73
C ASP A 184 14.41 -10.65 2.00
N VAL A 185 14.34 -11.52 1.00
CA VAL A 185 15.51 -11.95 0.21
C VAL A 185 16.17 -10.77 -0.51
N THR A 186 15.35 -9.93 -1.13
CA THR A 186 15.80 -8.73 -1.83
C THR A 186 16.41 -7.74 -0.85
N PHE A 187 15.78 -7.53 0.30
CA PHE A 187 16.29 -6.64 1.34
C PHE A 187 17.64 -7.08 1.88
N GLU A 188 17.84 -8.38 2.15
CA GLU A 188 19.13 -8.91 2.58
C GLU A 188 20.22 -8.67 1.54
N LEU A 189 19.91 -8.92 0.25
CA LEU A 189 20.85 -8.67 -0.84
C LEU A 189 21.25 -7.20 -0.91
N LEU A 190 20.25 -6.29 -0.90
CA LEU A 190 20.49 -4.85 -0.93
C LEU A 190 21.31 -4.39 0.28
N SER A 191 21.00 -4.93 1.47
CA SER A 191 21.74 -4.61 2.70
C SER A 191 23.20 -5.04 2.65
N ARG A 192 23.51 -6.20 2.05
CA ARG A 192 24.89 -6.67 1.82
C ARG A 192 25.65 -5.77 0.82
N LEU A 193 24.92 -5.15 -0.10
CA LEU A 193 25.48 -4.19 -1.05
C LEU A 193 25.60 -2.76 -0.47
N GLY A 194 25.21 -2.56 0.80
CA GLY A 194 25.29 -1.27 1.49
C GLY A 194 24.01 -0.43 1.40
N TYR A 195 22.99 -0.85 0.65
CA TYR A 195 21.75 -0.12 0.49
C TYR A 195 20.75 -0.48 1.60
N LYS A 196 20.64 0.35 2.62
CA LYS A 196 19.71 0.14 3.75
C LYS A 196 18.55 1.12 3.75
N LEU A 197 18.79 2.35 3.29
CA LEU A 197 17.81 3.41 3.22
C LEU A 197 17.36 3.64 1.77
N GLY A 198 16.10 4.00 1.61
CA GLY A 198 15.44 4.10 0.30
C GLY A 198 16.15 5.03 -0.68
N LEU A 199 16.85 6.04 -0.18
CA LEU A 199 17.49 7.03 -1.01
C LEU A 199 18.75 6.56 -1.71
N GLU A 200 19.65 5.91 -0.98
CA GLU A 200 20.93 5.46 -1.54
C GLU A 200 20.69 4.50 -2.70
N PHE A 201 19.69 3.63 -2.56
CA PHE A 201 19.26 2.72 -3.61
C PHE A 201 18.56 3.44 -4.76
N PHE A 202 17.60 4.33 -4.42
CA PHE A 202 16.78 4.99 -5.43
C PHE A 202 17.61 5.87 -6.36
N PHE A 203 18.52 6.69 -5.83
CA PHE A 203 19.37 7.55 -6.65
C PHE A 203 20.54 6.83 -7.36
N SER A 204 20.93 5.66 -6.89
CA SER A 204 21.91 4.86 -7.61
C SER A 204 21.35 4.28 -8.91
N ILE A 205 20.04 4.00 -8.95
CA ILE A 205 19.37 3.35 -10.08
C ILE A 205 18.50 4.32 -10.87
N PHE A 206 17.87 5.28 -10.21
CA PHE A 206 16.91 6.18 -10.82
C PHE A 206 17.37 7.64 -10.68
N SER A 207 16.96 8.49 -11.63
CA SER A 207 17.00 9.93 -11.50
C SER A 207 15.58 10.47 -11.34
N LEU A 208 15.43 11.40 -10.41
CA LEU A 208 14.24 12.22 -10.28
C LEU A 208 14.48 13.51 -11.07
N ASP A 209 13.59 13.86 -11.99
CA ASP A 209 13.61 15.17 -12.61
C ASP A 209 12.93 16.24 -11.72
N ALA A 210 13.01 17.50 -12.13
CA ALA A 210 12.40 18.61 -11.40
C ALA A 210 10.86 18.53 -11.31
N GLY A 211 10.21 17.72 -12.15
CA GLY A 211 8.78 17.44 -12.13
C GLY A 211 8.39 16.20 -11.32
N GLY A 212 9.37 15.56 -10.65
CA GLY A 212 9.12 14.35 -9.86
C GLY A 212 8.97 13.07 -10.68
N ASN A 213 9.28 13.10 -12.00
CA ASN A 213 9.28 11.89 -12.80
C ASN A 213 10.54 11.06 -12.56
N ILE A 214 10.34 9.75 -12.49
CA ILE A 214 11.42 8.80 -12.24
C ILE A 214 11.90 8.23 -13.58
N SER A 215 13.17 8.38 -13.88
CA SER A 215 13.81 7.75 -15.02
C SER A 215 14.95 6.83 -14.59
N CYS A 216 15.14 5.70 -15.30
CA CYS A 216 16.19 4.75 -15.00
C CYS A 216 17.55 5.22 -15.56
N LYS A 217 18.59 5.26 -14.72
CA LYS A 217 19.98 5.55 -15.14
C LYS A 217 20.61 4.31 -15.75
N THR A 218 20.39 4.07 -17.03
CA THR A 218 20.91 2.90 -17.75
C THR A 218 22.44 2.79 -17.78
N SER A 219 23.17 3.90 -17.58
CA SER A 219 24.63 3.94 -17.72
C SER A 219 25.44 3.36 -16.55
N ARG A 220 24.85 3.13 -15.37
CA ARG A 220 25.51 2.53 -14.20
C ARG A 220 25.17 1.06 -13.97
N PHE A 221 24.50 0.43 -14.91
CA PHE A 221 24.02 -0.97 -14.83
C PHE A 221 25.12 -2.04 -14.85
N THR A 222 26.37 -1.71 -15.04
CA THR A 222 27.45 -2.71 -15.13
C THR A 222 27.60 -3.54 -13.85
N PHE A 223 27.21 -3.00 -12.70
CA PHE A 223 27.32 -3.69 -11.41
C PHE A 223 26.08 -4.55 -11.06
N ILE A 224 24.91 -4.24 -11.64
CA ILE A 224 23.63 -4.88 -11.32
C ILE A 224 23.30 -6.05 -12.27
N LYS A 225 24.15 -6.32 -13.26
CA LYS A 225 24.03 -7.48 -14.19
C LYS A 225 23.91 -8.85 -13.51
N ARG A 226 24.10 -8.92 -12.19
CA ARG A 226 23.97 -10.18 -11.42
C ARG A 226 22.55 -10.50 -10.96
N VAL A 227 21.57 -9.61 -11.13
CA VAL A 227 20.15 -9.86 -10.74
C VAL A 227 19.20 -9.21 -11.75
N PRO A 228 19.16 -9.65 -13.02
CA PRO A 228 18.33 -9.04 -14.07
C PRO A 228 16.83 -9.04 -13.74
N SER A 229 16.32 -10.16 -13.22
CA SER A 229 14.89 -10.35 -12.88
C SER A 229 14.39 -9.40 -11.78
N LEU A 230 15.26 -9.02 -10.85
CA LEU A 230 14.93 -8.08 -9.78
C LEU A 230 14.72 -6.67 -10.32
N ILE A 231 15.57 -6.27 -11.26
CA ILE A 231 15.52 -4.94 -11.87
C ILE A 231 14.35 -4.83 -12.82
N GLU A 232 14.10 -5.85 -13.61
CA GLU A 232 12.93 -5.90 -14.50
C GLU A 232 11.63 -5.79 -13.68
N GLY A 233 11.50 -6.51 -12.57
CA GLY A 233 10.33 -6.44 -11.69
C GLY A 233 10.17 -5.06 -11.02
N ILE A 234 11.25 -4.49 -10.48
CA ILE A 234 11.21 -3.15 -9.85
C ILE A 234 11.00 -2.07 -10.92
N THR A 235 11.65 -2.19 -12.07
CA THR A 235 11.52 -1.24 -13.19
C THR A 235 10.11 -1.31 -13.77
N PHE A 236 9.55 -2.50 -13.96
CA PHE A 236 8.17 -2.67 -14.43
C PHE A 236 7.15 -2.06 -13.46
N CYS A 237 7.32 -2.27 -12.16
CA CYS A 237 6.45 -1.67 -11.13
C CYS A 237 6.58 -0.12 -11.06
N LEU A 238 7.77 0.43 -11.43
CA LEU A 238 8.04 1.86 -11.36
C LEU A 238 7.65 2.63 -12.65
N ILE A 239 7.64 1.94 -13.81
CA ILE A 239 7.46 2.56 -15.13
C ILE A 239 6.07 2.26 -15.71
N SER A 240 5.40 1.18 -15.27
CA SER A 240 4.06 0.83 -15.77
C SER A 240 3.00 1.78 -15.20
N LEU A 241 2.86 2.87 -15.94
CA LEU A 241 1.69 3.67 -16.33
C LEU A 241 2.11 4.72 -17.31
#